data_638595552eb401a210619c6409a1d3f6
#
_entry.id   638595552eb401a210619c6409a1d3f6
#
_cell.length_a   1.000
_cell.length_b   1.000
_cell.length_c   1.000
_cell.angle_alpha   90.00
_cell.angle_beta   90.00
_cell.angle_gamma   90.00
#
_symmetry.space_group_name_H-M   'P 1'
#
loop_
_entity.id
_entity.type
_entity.pdbx_description
1 polymer ?
#
loop_
_entity_poly.entity_id
_entity_poly.type
_entity_poly.pdbx_seq_one_letter_code
_entity_poly.pdbx_strand_id
1 'polypeptide(L)'
;MARMVVSIKVMPDSIEVDLESLKQKVKEIISAEGGEVGKESLEPVAFGLKALILVFVINEDKGTDPIENKISELEEVSSAQVIDMRRAMG
;
A
#
# COMPACT_ATOMS: atom_id res chain seq x y z
N MET A 1 0.37 -0.42 23.75
CA MET A 1 0.91 -0.64 22.44
C MET A 1 0.26 0.28 21.44
N ALA A 2 1.05 1.01 20.71
CA ALA A 2 0.52 1.98 19.78
C ALA A 2 0.34 1.37 18.39
N ARG A 3 -0.64 1.88 17.69
CA ARG A 3 -0.90 1.52 16.30
C ARG A 3 -0.58 2.71 15.43
N MET A 4 -0.19 2.43 14.20
CA MET A 4 0.11 3.45 13.20
C MET A 4 -0.90 3.38 12.10
N VAL A 5 -1.36 4.54 11.64
CA VAL A 5 -2.16 4.63 10.42
C VAL A 5 -1.21 5.02 9.29
N VAL A 6 -1.10 4.16 8.30
CA VAL A 6 -0.11 4.29 7.24
C VAL A 6 -0.82 4.39 5.90
N SER A 7 -0.40 5.35 5.08
CA SER A 7 -0.88 5.46 3.71
C SER A 7 0.27 5.08 2.77
N ILE A 8 0.03 4.13 1.90
CA ILE A 8 1.02 3.68 0.94
C ILE A 8 0.52 3.94 -0.47
N LYS A 9 1.40 4.44 -1.32
CA LYS A 9 1.09 4.70 -2.72
C LYS A 9 1.83 3.69 -3.57
N VAL A 10 1.06 2.94 -4.36
CA VAL A 10 1.59 1.89 -5.23
C VAL A 10 1.40 2.32 -6.67
N MET A 11 2.51 2.46 -7.40
CA MET A 11 2.48 2.82 -8.81
C MET A 11 2.50 1.56 -9.65
N PRO A 12 1.53 1.36 -10.55
CA PRO A 12 1.59 0.23 -11.47
C PRO A 12 2.67 0.43 -12.51
N ASP A 13 3.12 -0.67 -13.08
CA ASP A 13 4.19 -0.65 -14.07
C ASP A 13 3.71 -0.11 -15.42
N SER A 14 2.43 -0.28 -15.73
CA SER A 14 1.86 0.21 -16.99
C SER A 14 0.36 0.43 -16.83
N ILE A 15 -0.25 1.06 -17.85
CA ILE A 15 -1.70 1.28 -17.86
C ILE A 15 -2.47 -0.02 -18.06
N GLU A 16 -1.79 -1.09 -18.49
CA GLU A 16 -2.43 -2.37 -18.72
C GLU A 16 -2.55 -3.23 -17.48
N VAL A 17 -1.94 -2.81 -16.38
CA VAL A 17 -2.03 -3.55 -15.13
C VAL A 17 -3.48 -3.54 -14.62
N ASP A 18 -3.96 -4.73 -14.26
CA ASP A 18 -5.30 -4.86 -13.65
C ASP A 18 -5.22 -4.39 -12.21
N LEU A 19 -5.75 -3.20 -11.95
CA LEU A 19 -5.67 -2.56 -10.64
C LEU A 19 -6.45 -3.33 -9.58
N GLU A 20 -7.55 -3.99 -9.96
CA GLU A 20 -8.30 -4.80 -9.00
C GLU A 20 -7.48 -6.00 -8.53
N SER A 21 -6.81 -6.67 -9.45
CA SER A 21 -5.95 -7.79 -9.13
C SER A 21 -4.76 -7.33 -8.27
N LEU A 22 -4.16 -6.21 -8.65
CA LEU A 22 -3.04 -5.64 -7.91
C LEU A 22 -3.46 -5.26 -6.49
N LYS A 23 -4.64 -4.65 -6.36
CA LYS A 23 -5.18 -4.26 -5.06
C LYS A 23 -5.30 -5.48 -4.14
N GLN A 24 -5.82 -6.59 -4.67
CA GLN A 24 -5.96 -7.80 -3.87
C GLN A 24 -4.60 -8.33 -3.40
N LYS A 25 -3.61 -8.32 -4.28
CA LYS A 25 -2.27 -8.77 -3.93
C LYS A 25 -1.65 -7.89 -2.84
N VAL A 26 -1.81 -6.59 -2.96
CA VAL A 26 -1.28 -5.64 -1.97
C VAL A 26 -1.98 -5.83 -0.63
N LYS A 27 -3.30 -6.00 -0.64
CA LYS A 27 -4.05 -6.25 0.59
C LYS A 27 -3.59 -7.53 1.28
N GLU A 28 -3.32 -8.57 0.52
CA GLU A 28 -2.82 -9.83 1.09
C GLU A 28 -1.44 -9.65 1.73
N ILE A 29 -0.56 -8.88 1.09
CA ILE A 29 0.76 -8.61 1.65
C ILE A 29 0.62 -7.84 2.97
N ILE A 30 -0.22 -6.83 3.00
CA ILE A 30 -0.43 -6.03 4.21
C ILE A 30 -0.99 -6.91 5.33
N SER A 31 -1.98 -7.73 5.01
CA SER A 31 -2.58 -8.62 6.00
C SER A 31 -1.58 -9.64 6.54
N ALA A 32 -0.72 -10.16 5.67
CA ALA A 32 0.29 -11.14 6.06
C ALA A 32 1.30 -10.53 7.03
N GLU A 33 1.53 -9.22 6.92
CA GLU A 33 2.45 -8.51 7.82
C GLU A 33 1.75 -7.97 9.08
N GLY A 34 0.50 -8.32 9.28
CA GLY A 34 -0.23 -7.92 10.47
C GLY A 34 -0.97 -6.60 10.35
N GLY A 35 -1.03 -6.03 9.16
CA GLY A 35 -1.75 -4.79 8.91
C GLY A 35 -3.22 -5.05 8.61
N GLU A 36 -4.03 -4.03 8.77
CA GLU A 36 -5.46 -4.10 8.51
C GLU A 36 -5.85 -2.93 7.62
N VAL A 37 -6.25 -3.24 6.39
CA VAL A 37 -6.59 -2.23 5.39
C VAL A 37 -7.95 -1.64 5.72
N GLY A 38 -8.00 -0.31 5.88
CA GLY A 38 -9.23 0.39 6.20
C GLY A 38 -9.80 1.18 5.04
N LYS A 39 -8.97 1.61 4.12
CA LYS A 39 -9.42 2.46 3.03
C LYS A 39 -8.55 2.24 1.80
N GLU A 40 -9.17 2.36 0.64
CA GLU A 40 -8.45 2.24 -0.63
C GLU A 40 -8.99 3.25 -1.61
N SER A 41 -8.12 3.79 -2.45
CA SER A 41 -8.52 4.76 -3.46
C SER A 41 -7.55 4.70 -4.64
N LEU A 42 -7.97 5.32 -5.74
CA LEU A 42 -7.13 5.46 -6.93
C LEU A 42 -6.87 6.93 -7.15
N GLU A 43 -5.63 7.26 -7.51
CA GLU A 43 -5.24 8.63 -7.78
C GLU A 43 -4.69 8.72 -9.20
N PRO A 44 -5.32 9.51 -10.07
CA PRO A 44 -4.79 9.68 -11.43
C PRO A 44 -3.41 10.34 -11.37
N VAL A 45 -2.50 9.81 -12.15
CA VAL A 45 -1.16 10.39 -12.31
C VAL A 45 -0.92 10.61 -13.80
N ALA A 46 0.30 10.90 -14.18
CA ALA A 46 0.61 11.22 -15.58
C ALA A 46 0.39 10.03 -16.52
N PHE A 47 0.14 10.32 -17.78
CA PHE A 47 0.11 9.33 -18.87
C PHE A 47 -0.96 8.25 -18.74
N GLY A 48 -2.08 8.59 -18.11
CA GLY A 48 -3.19 7.64 -17.96
C GLY A 48 -2.99 6.60 -16.88
N LEU A 49 -1.88 6.66 -16.16
CA LEU A 49 -1.65 5.77 -15.02
C LEU A 49 -2.47 6.21 -13.82
N LYS A 50 -2.85 5.24 -13.00
CA LYS A 50 -3.53 5.52 -11.73
C LYS A 50 -2.74 4.84 -10.62
N ALA A 51 -2.40 5.63 -9.60
CA ALA A 51 -1.75 5.09 -8.42
C ALA A 51 -2.79 4.49 -7.48
N LEU A 52 -2.44 3.38 -6.88
CA LEU A 52 -3.29 2.74 -5.89
C LEU A 52 -2.84 3.23 -4.51
N ILE A 53 -3.78 3.78 -3.75
CA ILE A 53 -3.48 4.28 -2.41
C ILE A 53 -4.26 3.46 -1.41
N LEU A 54 -3.54 2.89 -0.45
CA LEU A 54 -4.14 2.07 0.59
C LEU A 54 -3.79 2.66 1.94
N VAL A 55 -4.79 2.77 2.80
CA VAL A 55 -4.60 3.20 4.18
C VAL A 55 -4.81 1.99 5.07
N PHE A 56 -3.85 1.69 5.89
CA PHE A 56 -3.93 0.53 6.77
C PHE A 56 -3.41 0.87 8.16
N VAL A 57 -3.82 0.05 9.12
CA VAL A 57 -3.38 0.17 10.51
C VAL A 57 -2.48 -1.00 10.84
N ILE A 58 -1.37 -0.72 11.48
CA ILE A 58 -0.39 -1.74 11.85
C ILE A 58 0.23 -1.36 13.20
N ASN A 59 0.68 -2.33 13.97
CA ASN A 59 1.39 -2.07 15.21
C ASN A 59 2.69 -1.34 14.90
N GLU A 60 3.03 -0.35 15.72
CA GLU A 60 4.21 0.46 15.45
C GLU A 60 5.52 -0.32 15.53
N ASP A 61 5.54 -1.41 16.27
CA ASP A 61 6.75 -2.22 16.38
C ASP A 61 6.97 -3.16 15.19
N LYS A 62 5.99 -3.26 14.28
CA LYS A 62 6.14 -4.07 13.07
C LYS A 62 6.95 -3.39 11.99
N GLY A 63 6.80 -2.07 11.85
CA GLY A 63 7.46 -1.33 10.77
C GLY A 63 6.76 -1.53 9.42
N THR A 64 7.11 -0.68 8.48
CA THR A 64 6.51 -0.70 7.14
C THR A 64 7.46 -1.20 6.06
N ASP A 65 8.76 -1.31 6.36
CA ASP A 65 9.75 -1.71 5.35
C ASP A 65 9.44 -3.07 4.72
N PRO A 66 9.08 -4.12 5.46
CA PRO A 66 8.75 -5.40 4.82
C PRO A 66 7.59 -5.29 3.86
N ILE A 67 6.58 -4.46 4.20
CA ILE A 67 5.42 -4.27 3.33
C ILE A 67 5.84 -3.57 2.04
N GLU A 68 6.58 -2.48 2.14
CA GLU A 68 7.07 -1.76 0.96
C GLU A 68 7.91 -2.67 0.07
N ASN A 69 8.81 -3.42 0.67
CA ASN A 69 9.71 -4.30 -0.08
C ASN A 69 8.95 -5.39 -0.83
N LYS A 70 8.00 -6.04 -0.17
CA LYS A 70 7.23 -7.10 -0.78
C LYS A 70 6.35 -6.59 -1.91
N ILE A 71 5.74 -5.42 -1.74
CA ILE A 71 4.92 -4.83 -2.78
C ILE A 71 5.79 -4.44 -3.96
N SER A 72 6.96 -3.86 -3.70
CA SER A 72 7.88 -3.42 -4.76
C SER A 72 8.42 -4.59 -5.59
N GLU A 73 8.40 -5.80 -5.03
CA GLU A 73 8.86 -6.99 -5.75
C GLU A 73 7.83 -7.54 -6.74
N LEU A 74 6.60 -7.07 -6.68
CA LEU A 74 5.58 -7.51 -7.63
C LEU A 74 5.90 -6.99 -9.02
N GLU A 75 5.73 -7.85 -10.02
CA GLU A 75 6.04 -7.49 -11.41
C GLU A 75 5.17 -6.34 -11.90
N GLU A 76 3.95 -6.26 -11.42
CA GLU A 76 2.99 -5.23 -11.83
C GLU A 76 3.29 -3.86 -11.22
N VAL A 77 4.23 -3.78 -10.29
CA VAL A 77 4.51 -2.56 -9.52
C VAL A 77 5.80 -1.91 -9.98
N SER A 78 5.70 -0.63 -10.33
CA SER A 78 6.86 0.19 -10.64
C SER A 78 7.52 0.70 -9.35
N SER A 79 6.71 1.14 -8.39
CA SER A 79 7.23 1.60 -7.11
C SER A 79 6.14 1.52 -6.04
N ALA A 80 6.57 1.40 -4.79
CA ALA A 80 5.68 1.44 -3.64
C ALA A 80 6.34 2.31 -2.59
N GLN A 81 5.58 3.24 -2.03
CA GLN A 81 6.14 4.24 -1.14
C GLN A 81 5.13 4.61 -0.06
N VAL A 82 5.58 4.67 1.18
CA VAL A 82 4.76 5.21 2.27
C VAL A 82 4.74 6.74 2.11
N ILE A 83 3.54 7.29 1.98
CA ILE A 83 3.37 8.73 1.76
C ILE A 83 2.84 9.45 3.00
N ASP A 84 2.35 8.72 3.98
CA ASP A 84 1.89 9.31 5.23
C ASP A 84 1.91 8.25 6.33
N MET A 85 2.25 8.67 7.52
CA MET A 85 2.32 7.78 8.66
C MET A 85 1.96 8.56 9.91
N ARG A 86 0.94 8.11 10.63
CA ARG A 86 0.47 8.78 11.83
C ARG A 86 0.25 7.76 12.93
N ARG A 87 0.50 8.19 14.15
CA ARG A 87 0.18 7.35 15.30
C ARG A 87 -1.34 7.41 15.53
N ALA A 88 -1.96 6.26 15.61
CA ALA A 88 -3.38 6.19 15.92
C ALA A 88 -3.59 6.47 17.39
N MET A 89 -4.56 7.30 17.70
CA MET A 89 -4.93 7.63 19.07
C MET A 89 -6.05 6.70 19.54
N GLY A 90 -5.89 6.20 20.69
CA GLY A 90 -6.98 5.42 21.27
C GLY A 90 -6.74 4.00 21.51
#